data_99e67d24d49a3799494e78cb93e2f013
#
_entry.id   99e67d24d49a3799494e78cb93e2f013
#
_cell.length_a   1.000
_cell.length_b   1.000
_cell.length_c   1.000
_cell.angle_alpha   90.00
_cell.angle_beta   90.00
_cell.angle_gamma   90.00
#
_symmetry.space_group_name_H-M   'P 1'
#
loop_
_entity.id
_entity.type
_entity.pdbx_description
1 polymer ?
#
loop_
_entity_poly.entity_id
_entity_poly.type
_entity_poly.pdbx_seq_one_letter_code
_entity_poly.pdbx_strand_id
1 'polypeptide(L)'
;MLTSTVADTDKILICANGAYGERMGDIARCQRLNYVMYHEHYANIPSAEHIQSLLEQDPAITHVTMVHSETTTGILNDIEAVGKTFIVDAMSSFGGVAIPVKDWHIDYLISSANKCIQGVPGFSFIIANREKLKYCKGIARSLSLDLYDQWVQMEKDGKWRFTSPTHTVLAFAKALEELKQEGGIQARHRRYTENNHSLIEQMKQLGFDSY
;
A
#
# COMPACT_ATOMS: atom_id res chain seq x y z
N MET A 1 -1.78 6.91 6.68
CA MET A 1 -0.55 6.16 6.97
C MET A 1 0.66 7.07 6.99
N LEU A 2 1.15 7.65 5.90
CA LEU A 2 2.33 8.53 5.88
C LEU A 2 2.35 9.56 7.02
N THR A 3 1.24 10.26 7.22
CA THR A 3 1.08 11.32 8.23
C THR A 3 1.03 10.84 9.69
N SER A 4 1.04 9.52 9.92
CA SER A 4 1.03 8.92 11.26
C SER A 4 2.27 8.10 11.56
N THR A 5 3.18 7.95 10.58
CA THR A 5 4.36 7.09 10.70
C THR A 5 5.66 7.80 10.36
N VAL A 6 5.60 8.97 9.74
CA VAL A 6 6.77 9.80 9.37
C VAL A 6 6.80 11.04 10.27
N ALA A 7 7.77 11.12 11.16
CA ALA A 7 7.96 12.25 12.07
C ALA A 7 8.53 13.48 11.36
N ASP A 8 8.52 14.63 12.03
CA ASP A 8 9.10 15.88 11.49
C ASP A 8 10.62 15.79 11.26
N THR A 9 11.28 14.92 12.03
CA THR A 9 12.73 14.66 11.93
C THR A 9 13.08 13.62 10.86
N ASP A 10 12.09 12.90 10.34
CA ASP A 10 12.28 11.85 9.33
C ASP A 10 12.32 12.44 7.93
N LYS A 11 12.93 11.69 7.01
CA LYS A 11 12.93 11.98 5.58
C LYS A 11 12.46 10.75 4.82
N ILE A 12 11.51 10.93 3.90
CA ILE A 12 10.93 9.83 3.13
C ILE A 12 11.29 9.94 1.65
N LEU A 13 11.76 8.83 1.08
CA LEU A 13 11.88 8.63 -0.37
C LEU A 13 10.56 8.06 -0.89
N ILE A 14 9.97 8.74 -1.86
CA ILE A 14 8.73 8.34 -2.53
C ILE A 14 9.06 7.89 -3.94
N CYS A 15 8.90 6.60 -4.23
CA CYS A 15 9.11 6.04 -5.55
C CYS A 15 7.78 6.06 -6.33
N ALA A 16 7.77 6.75 -7.47
CA ALA A 16 6.57 6.97 -8.27
C ALA A 16 6.83 6.58 -9.73
N ASN A 17 5.96 5.71 -10.27
CA ASN A 17 5.88 5.36 -11.68
C ASN A 17 4.43 5.45 -12.20
N GLY A 18 3.63 6.31 -11.58
CA GLY A 18 2.25 6.57 -11.96
C GLY A 18 1.52 7.50 -11.01
N ALA A 19 0.24 7.73 -11.27
CA ALA A 19 -0.54 8.77 -10.60
C ALA A 19 -0.71 8.55 -9.09
N TYR A 20 -0.69 7.30 -8.61
CA TYR A 20 -0.82 7.02 -7.18
C TYR A 20 0.49 7.28 -6.44
N GLY A 21 1.65 6.97 -7.05
CA GLY A 21 2.95 7.39 -6.55
C GLY A 21 3.07 8.92 -6.48
N GLU A 22 2.68 9.64 -7.53
CA GLU A 22 2.65 11.10 -7.56
C GLU A 22 1.73 11.68 -6.46
N ARG A 23 0.57 11.08 -6.25
CA ARG A 23 -0.35 11.47 -5.16
C ARG A 23 0.27 11.33 -3.77
N MET A 24 1.13 10.34 -3.54
CA MET A 24 1.87 10.26 -2.27
C MET A 24 2.80 11.46 -2.10
N GLY A 25 3.43 11.95 -3.17
CA GLY A 25 4.20 13.20 -3.18
C GLY A 25 3.33 14.41 -2.85
N ASP A 26 2.14 14.51 -3.44
CA ASP A 26 1.19 15.58 -3.12
C ASP A 26 0.74 15.55 -1.66
N ILE A 27 0.48 14.36 -1.12
CA ILE A 27 0.16 14.19 0.32
C ILE A 27 1.35 14.66 1.17
N ALA A 28 2.57 14.25 0.83
CA ALA A 28 3.77 14.65 1.57
C ALA A 28 3.94 16.17 1.54
N ARG A 29 3.76 16.81 0.39
CA ARG A 29 3.81 18.26 0.22
C ARG A 29 2.75 18.98 1.03
N CYS A 30 1.48 18.55 0.93
CA CYS A 30 0.36 19.16 1.67
C CYS A 30 0.53 19.04 3.18
N GLN A 31 1.11 17.93 3.63
CA GLN A 31 1.34 17.64 5.05
C GLN A 31 2.71 18.12 5.54
N ARG A 32 3.48 18.80 4.70
CA ARG A 32 4.81 19.35 5.01
C ARG A 32 5.77 18.28 5.56
N LEU A 33 5.70 17.07 5.01
CA LEU A 33 6.71 16.05 5.29
C LEU A 33 8.03 16.43 4.61
N ASN A 34 9.15 16.02 5.21
CA ASN A 34 10.44 16.11 4.54
C ASN A 34 10.57 14.90 3.59
N TYR A 35 10.62 15.15 2.28
CA TYR A 35 10.57 14.08 1.28
C TYR A 35 11.45 14.34 0.07
N VAL A 36 11.80 13.27 -0.62
CA VAL A 36 12.44 13.25 -1.94
C VAL A 36 11.57 12.41 -2.86
N MET A 37 11.40 12.84 -4.11
CA MET A 37 10.73 12.06 -5.14
C MET A 37 11.77 11.34 -6.00
N TYR A 38 11.53 10.06 -6.25
CA TYR A 38 12.11 9.32 -7.35
C TYR A 38 11.01 9.08 -8.39
N HIS A 39 11.12 9.73 -9.52
CA HIS A 39 10.20 9.56 -10.64
C HIS A 39 10.78 8.55 -11.62
N GLU A 40 10.11 7.44 -11.80
CA GLU A 40 10.38 6.49 -12.86
C GLU A 40 9.38 6.71 -14.01
N HIS A 41 9.75 6.32 -15.21
CA HIS A 41 8.84 6.38 -16.35
C HIS A 41 7.63 5.48 -16.11
N TYR A 42 6.44 5.91 -16.51
CA TYR A 42 5.17 5.22 -16.24
C TYR A 42 5.08 3.80 -16.79
N ALA A 43 5.88 3.45 -17.79
CA ALA A 43 5.96 2.10 -18.35
C ALA A 43 7.05 1.23 -17.69
N ASN A 44 7.76 1.73 -16.69
CA ASN A 44 8.88 1.03 -16.07
C ASN A 44 8.59 0.70 -14.60
N ILE A 45 9.24 -0.35 -14.11
CA ILE A 45 9.32 -0.66 -12.67
C ILE A 45 10.45 0.18 -12.06
N PRO A 46 10.26 0.82 -10.89
CA PRO A 46 11.32 1.52 -10.18
C PRO A 46 12.53 0.62 -9.93
N SER A 47 13.73 1.06 -10.31
CA SER A 47 14.96 0.27 -10.19
C SER A 47 15.42 0.19 -8.75
N ALA A 48 15.68 -1.03 -8.26
CA ALA A 48 16.21 -1.29 -6.93
C ALA A 48 17.63 -0.69 -6.77
N GLU A 49 18.47 -0.78 -7.82
CA GLU A 49 19.82 -0.22 -7.82
C GLU A 49 19.77 1.32 -7.71
N HIS A 50 18.82 1.95 -8.41
CA HIS A 50 18.67 3.41 -8.33
C HIS A 50 18.18 3.83 -6.93
N ILE A 51 17.21 3.11 -6.35
CA ILE A 51 16.75 3.34 -4.98
C ILE A 51 17.94 3.21 -4.01
N GLN A 52 18.73 2.15 -4.12
CA GLN A 52 19.91 1.95 -3.28
C GLN A 52 20.90 3.11 -3.40
N SER A 53 21.19 3.55 -4.64
CA SER A 53 22.07 4.71 -4.89
C SER A 53 21.55 5.99 -4.23
N LEU A 54 20.25 6.26 -4.27
CA LEU A 54 19.65 7.42 -3.61
C LEU A 54 19.78 7.34 -2.08
N LEU A 55 19.62 6.15 -1.50
CA LEU A 55 19.76 5.93 -0.06
C LEU A 55 21.21 6.08 0.42
N GLU A 56 22.19 5.74 -0.43
CA GLU A 56 23.62 5.94 -0.16
C GLU A 56 24.03 7.40 -0.27
N GLN A 57 23.47 8.14 -1.22
CA GLN A 57 23.73 9.56 -1.45
C GLN A 57 23.10 10.43 -0.36
N ASP A 58 21.98 10.00 0.21
CA ASP A 58 21.27 10.74 1.25
C ASP A 58 20.97 9.85 2.48
N PRO A 59 21.94 9.69 3.39
CA PRO A 59 21.77 8.90 4.61
C PRO A 59 20.67 9.40 5.55
N ALA A 60 20.20 10.65 5.39
CA ALA A 60 19.10 11.22 6.17
C ALA A 60 17.74 10.59 5.82
N ILE A 61 17.62 9.87 4.70
CA ILE A 61 16.41 9.14 4.36
C ILE A 61 16.22 8.00 5.36
N THR A 62 15.11 8.04 6.08
CA THR A 62 14.71 7.06 7.11
C THR A 62 13.61 6.12 6.64
N HIS A 63 12.81 6.57 5.67
CA HIS A 63 11.65 5.87 5.15
C HIS A 63 11.67 5.77 3.62
N VAL A 64 11.14 4.67 3.08
CA VAL A 64 10.86 4.51 1.65
C VAL A 64 9.40 4.15 1.48
N THR A 65 8.75 4.68 0.45
CA THR A 65 7.39 4.29 0.10
C THR A 65 7.21 4.11 -1.39
N MET A 66 6.38 3.13 -1.77
CA MET A 66 5.95 2.90 -3.14
C MET A 66 4.56 2.28 -3.21
N VAL A 67 3.97 2.35 -4.39
CA VAL A 67 2.74 1.62 -4.75
C VAL A 67 3.15 0.23 -5.24
N HIS A 68 2.52 -0.84 -4.72
CA HIS A 68 2.80 -2.21 -5.20
C HIS A 68 2.17 -2.46 -6.58
N SER A 69 0.90 -2.06 -6.79
CA SER A 69 0.25 -2.15 -8.09
C SER A 69 -0.23 -0.77 -8.52
N GLU A 70 0.49 -0.17 -9.45
CA GLU A 70 0.15 1.15 -9.98
C GLU A 70 -1.01 1.02 -10.98
N THR A 71 -2.18 1.43 -10.55
CA THR A 71 -3.44 1.21 -11.27
C THR A 71 -3.52 1.98 -12.58
N THR A 72 -2.85 3.12 -12.68
CA THR A 72 -2.88 3.96 -13.89
C THR A 72 -2.09 3.37 -15.05
N THR A 73 -1.14 2.49 -14.75
CA THR A 73 -0.28 1.84 -15.76
C THR A 73 -0.50 0.33 -15.83
N GLY A 74 -1.11 -0.26 -14.80
CA GLY A 74 -1.28 -1.71 -14.68
C GLY A 74 0.00 -2.44 -14.22
N ILE A 75 1.07 -1.71 -13.89
CA ILE A 75 2.36 -2.28 -13.49
C ILE A 75 2.31 -2.78 -12.05
N LEU A 76 2.76 -4.01 -11.86
CA LEU A 76 3.07 -4.58 -10.55
C LEU A 76 4.56 -4.30 -10.26
N ASN A 77 4.83 -3.44 -9.28
CA ASN A 77 6.17 -3.08 -8.89
C ASN A 77 6.81 -4.18 -8.03
N ASP A 78 8.07 -4.46 -8.27
CA ASP A 78 8.85 -5.33 -7.40
C ASP A 78 9.10 -4.62 -6.07
N ILE A 79 8.83 -5.35 -4.99
CA ILE A 79 9.00 -4.87 -3.62
C ILE A 79 10.12 -5.64 -2.97
N GLU A 80 11.27 -5.01 -2.85
CA GLU A 80 12.42 -5.58 -2.14
C GLU A 80 12.71 -4.81 -0.85
N ALA A 81 13.37 -5.49 0.08
CA ALA A 81 13.78 -4.87 1.33
C ALA A 81 14.83 -3.78 1.08
N VAL A 82 14.54 -2.56 1.51
CA VAL A 82 15.40 -1.38 1.27
C VAL A 82 16.24 -0.97 2.49
N GLY A 83 16.25 -1.79 3.56
CA GLY A 83 17.04 -1.50 4.78
C GLY A 83 16.59 -0.25 5.56
N LYS A 84 15.47 0.37 5.19
CA LYS A 84 14.84 1.52 5.82
C LYS A 84 13.43 1.15 6.30
N THR A 85 12.73 2.05 6.98
CA THR A 85 11.30 1.83 7.27
C THR A 85 10.52 1.82 5.97
N PHE A 86 9.91 0.67 5.66
CA PHE A 86 9.28 0.44 4.37
C PHE A 86 7.76 0.52 4.45
N ILE A 87 7.18 1.40 3.64
CA ILE A 87 5.76 1.70 3.58
C ILE A 87 5.23 1.33 2.19
N VAL A 88 4.27 0.42 2.11
CA VAL A 88 3.73 -0.08 0.84
C VAL A 88 2.25 0.24 0.71
N ASP A 89 1.90 0.89 -0.38
CA ASP A 89 0.51 1.00 -0.83
C ASP A 89 0.16 -0.24 -1.65
N ALA A 90 -0.57 -1.16 -1.03
CA ALA A 90 -1.09 -2.37 -1.67
C ALA A 90 -2.60 -2.26 -1.93
N MET A 91 -3.11 -1.05 -2.11
CA MET A 91 -4.53 -0.77 -2.27
C MET A 91 -5.16 -1.60 -3.38
N SER A 92 -4.49 -1.73 -4.51
CA SER A 92 -5.00 -2.43 -5.69
C SER A 92 -4.53 -3.89 -5.83
N SER A 93 -3.62 -4.37 -4.99
CA SER A 93 -3.03 -5.71 -5.11
C SER A 93 -3.37 -6.65 -3.95
N PHE A 94 -3.61 -6.12 -2.75
CA PHE A 94 -3.84 -6.93 -1.56
C PHE A 94 -5.11 -7.80 -1.69
N GLY A 95 -4.93 -9.10 -1.52
CA GLY A 95 -5.99 -10.09 -1.69
C GLY A 95 -6.12 -10.67 -3.10
N GLY A 96 -5.45 -10.07 -4.10
CA GLY A 96 -5.37 -10.58 -5.47
C GLY A 96 -3.98 -11.06 -5.85
N VAL A 97 -2.95 -10.56 -5.16
CA VAL A 97 -1.55 -10.98 -5.32
C VAL A 97 -1.01 -11.37 -3.95
N ALA A 98 -0.19 -12.40 -3.89
CA ALA A 98 0.48 -12.79 -2.65
C ALA A 98 1.53 -11.72 -2.27
N ILE A 99 1.45 -11.23 -1.04
CA ILE A 99 2.40 -10.26 -0.49
C ILE A 99 2.95 -10.83 0.81
N PRO A 100 4.15 -11.41 0.80
CA PRO A 100 4.79 -11.95 2.00
C PRO A 100 5.37 -10.80 2.84
N VAL A 101 4.51 -10.08 3.54
CA VAL A 101 4.79 -8.83 4.29
C VAL A 101 6.03 -8.96 5.18
N LYS A 102 6.19 -10.12 5.83
CA LYS A 102 7.31 -10.38 6.74
C LYS A 102 8.61 -10.61 5.97
N ASP A 103 8.57 -11.41 4.91
CA ASP A 103 9.77 -11.80 4.14
C ASP A 103 10.31 -10.61 3.33
N TRP A 104 9.42 -9.73 2.89
CA TRP A 104 9.76 -8.47 2.21
C TRP A 104 10.05 -7.31 3.16
N HIS A 105 10.10 -7.58 4.47
CA HIS A 105 10.36 -6.58 5.51
C HIS A 105 9.51 -5.31 5.39
N ILE A 106 8.24 -5.47 5.00
CA ILE A 106 7.30 -4.35 4.94
C ILE A 106 6.89 -3.96 6.37
N ASP A 107 7.19 -2.74 6.76
CA ASP A 107 6.84 -2.23 8.09
C ASP A 107 5.39 -1.75 8.17
N TYR A 108 4.89 -1.15 7.09
CA TYR A 108 3.51 -0.69 6.99
C TYR A 108 2.95 -0.98 5.60
N LEU A 109 1.85 -1.70 5.56
CA LEU A 109 1.10 -1.97 4.33
C LEU A 109 -0.30 -1.40 4.48
N ILE A 110 -0.75 -0.59 3.52
CA ILE A 110 -2.12 -0.09 3.47
C ILE A 110 -2.92 -0.76 2.37
N SER A 111 -4.19 -1.09 2.68
CA SER A 111 -5.16 -1.55 1.69
C SER A 111 -6.58 -1.13 2.07
N SER A 112 -7.55 -1.45 1.24
CA SER A 112 -8.96 -1.11 1.44
C SER A 112 -9.87 -2.32 1.25
N ALA A 113 -11.08 -2.20 1.79
CA ALA A 113 -12.07 -3.27 1.76
C ALA A 113 -12.58 -3.64 0.35
N ASN A 114 -12.56 -2.67 -0.59
CA ASN A 114 -13.32 -2.75 -1.84
C ASN A 114 -12.51 -3.07 -3.11
N LYS A 115 -11.23 -3.39 -3.00
CA LYS A 115 -10.39 -3.75 -4.17
C LYS A 115 -10.37 -5.27 -4.35
N CYS A 116 -9.22 -5.90 -4.43
CA CYS A 116 -9.13 -7.35 -4.68
C CYS A 116 -9.80 -8.22 -3.60
N ILE A 117 -10.05 -7.71 -2.42
CA ILE A 117 -10.89 -8.39 -1.40
C ILE A 117 -12.36 -8.48 -1.84
N GLN A 118 -12.80 -7.57 -2.72
CA GLN A 118 -14.18 -7.51 -3.26
C GLN A 118 -15.26 -7.22 -2.22
N GLY A 119 -14.91 -6.52 -1.14
CA GLY A 119 -15.87 -5.96 -0.19
C GLY A 119 -16.47 -4.65 -0.68
N VAL A 120 -17.29 -4.00 0.15
CA VAL A 120 -17.86 -2.68 -0.14
C VAL A 120 -16.90 -1.56 0.32
N PRO A 121 -16.88 -0.40 -0.36
CA PRO A 121 -16.06 0.73 0.08
C PRO A 121 -16.54 1.28 1.42
N GLY A 122 -15.64 1.88 2.21
CA GLY A 122 -16.00 2.56 3.47
C GLY A 122 -14.88 2.61 4.51
N PHE A 123 -13.84 1.79 4.40
CA PHE A 123 -12.64 1.92 5.23
C PHE A 123 -11.38 1.39 4.54
N SER A 124 -10.26 1.85 5.04
CA SER A 124 -8.94 1.30 4.76
C SER A 124 -8.41 0.62 6.02
N PHE A 125 -7.54 -0.36 5.84
CA PHE A 125 -6.84 -1.00 6.94
C PHE A 125 -5.34 -0.97 6.72
N ILE A 126 -4.59 -1.11 7.82
CA ILE A 126 -3.13 -1.10 7.80
C ILE A 126 -2.65 -2.35 8.53
N ILE A 127 -1.75 -3.08 7.87
CA ILE A 127 -0.94 -4.13 8.49
C ILE A 127 0.38 -3.48 8.87
N ALA A 128 0.71 -3.48 10.16
CA ALA A 128 1.86 -2.75 10.69
C ALA A 128 2.80 -3.65 11.48
N ASN A 129 4.09 -3.39 11.37
CA ASN A 129 5.08 -3.91 12.30
C ASN A 129 4.84 -3.27 13.67
N ARG A 130 4.44 -4.11 14.65
CA ARG A 130 4.05 -3.64 16.00
C ARG A 130 5.19 -2.87 16.69
N GLU A 131 6.43 -3.30 16.51
CA GLU A 131 7.58 -2.65 17.16
C GLU A 131 7.80 -1.25 16.56
N LYS A 132 7.72 -1.10 15.26
CA LYS A 132 7.79 0.21 14.60
C LYS A 132 6.61 1.12 15.01
N LEU A 133 5.41 0.56 15.11
CA LEU A 133 4.21 1.31 15.47
C LEU A 133 4.29 1.94 16.88
N LYS A 134 4.98 1.30 17.82
CA LYS A 134 5.22 1.86 19.17
C LYS A 134 5.92 3.21 19.16
N TYR A 135 6.78 3.44 18.17
CA TYR A 135 7.50 4.72 18.03
C TYR A 135 6.68 5.81 17.34
N CYS A 136 5.47 5.50 16.87
CA CYS A 136 4.59 6.48 16.20
C CYS A 136 3.76 7.34 17.15
N LYS A 137 3.93 7.21 18.48
CA LYS A 137 3.20 8.01 19.46
C LYS A 137 3.46 9.49 19.26
N GLY A 138 2.38 10.25 19.04
CA GLY A 138 2.46 11.72 18.89
C GLY A 138 2.99 12.21 17.54
N ILE A 139 3.23 11.33 16.58
CA ILE A 139 3.67 11.68 15.21
C ILE A 139 2.50 12.17 14.36
N ALA A 140 1.30 11.63 14.58
CA ALA A 140 0.15 11.87 13.71
C ALA A 140 -0.18 13.36 13.57
N ARG A 141 -0.34 13.81 12.30
CA ARG A 141 -0.71 15.19 11.95
C ARG A 141 -2.23 15.38 11.91
N SER A 142 -3.00 14.36 12.25
CA SER A 142 -4.46 14.37 12.28
C SER A 142 -4.96 13.58 13.47
N LEU A 143 -5.86 14.20 14.25
CA LEU A 143 -6.52 13.54 15.37
C LEU A 143 -7.28 12.28 14.95
N SER A 144 -8.01 12.35 13.85
CA SER A 144 -8.89 11.25 13.39
C SER A 144 -8.15 10.14 12.66
N LEU A 145 -6.96 10.40 12.12
CA LEU A 145 -6.15 9.45 11.36
C LEU A 145 -4.86 9.06 12.10
N ASP A 146 -4.85 9.13 13.42
CA ASP A 146 -3.77 8.69 14.27
C ASP A 146 -3.77 7.17 14.38
N LEU A 147 -2.79 6.54 13.75
CA LEU A 147 -2.65 5.09 13.70
C LEU A 147 -2.24 4.50 15.05
N TYR A 148 -1.36 5.20 15.78
CA TYR A 148 -0.92 4.76 17.10
C TYR A 148 -2.07 4.74 18.10
N ASP A 149 -2.80 5.83 18.21
CA ASP A 149 -3.92 5.92 19.14
C ASP A 149 -5.08 4.98 18.76
N GLN A 150 -5.31 4.77 17.45
CA GLN A 150 -6.26 3.75 16.99
C GLN A 150 -5.85 2.35 17.45
N TRP A 151 -4.57 2.01 17.31
CA TRP A 151 -4.04 0.73 17.77
C TRP A 151 -4.15 0.58 19.30
N VAL A 152 -3.75 1.59 20.07
CA VAL A 152 -3.85 1.57 21.53
C VAL A 152 -5.29 1.37 21.99
N GLN A 153 -6.26 2.02 21.35
CA GLN A 153 -7.68 1.82 21.69
C GLN A 153 -8.15 0.39 21.39
N MET A 154 -7.75 -0.18 20.26
CA MET A 154 -8.08 -1.56 19.90
C MET A 154 -7.44 -2.59 20.84
N GLU A 155 -6.20 -2.40 21.27
CA GLU A 155 -5.53 -3.28 22.26
C GLU A 155 -6.22 -3.19 23.63
N LYS A 156 -6.79 -2.03 24.00
CA LYS A 156 -7.42 -1.82 25.29
C LYS A 156 -8.75 -2.56 25.44
N ASP A 157 -9.64 -2.49 24.44
CA ASP A 157 -11.01 -2.98 24.57
C ASP A 157 -11.61 -3.53 23.26
N GLY A 158 -10.81 -3.66 22.19
CA GLY A 158 -11.24 -4.16 20.89
C GLY A 158 -12.09 -3.18 20.09
N LYS A 159 -12.25 -1.94 20.55
CA LYS A 159 -13.11 -0.94 19.90
C LYS A 159 -12.32 0.01 19.00
N TRP A 160 -13.04 0.54 18.03
CA TRP A 160 -12.54 1.67 17.26
C TRP A 160 -12.50 2.92 18.13
N ARG A 161 -11.55 3.77 17.85
CA ARG A 161 -11.37 5.06 18.55
C ARG A 161 -12.56 6.01 18.38
N PHE A 162 -13.19 5.95 17.22
CA PHE A 162 -14.39 6.70 16.86
C PHE A 162 -15.47 5.75 16.34
N THR A 163 -16.62 6.29 15.89
CA THR A 163 -17.71 5.49 15.32
C THR A 163 -17.21 4.63 14.15
N SER A 164 -17.35 3.33 14.31
CA SER A 164 -16.92 2.37 13.27
C SER A 164 -17.91 2.31 12.11
N PRO A 165 -17.46 2.05 10.87
CA PRO A 165 -18.34 1.78 9.73
C PRO A 165 -18.85 0.32 9.81
N THR A 166 -19.68 0.01 10.80
CA THR A 166 -20.07 -1.35 11.19
C THR A 166 -20.61 -2.17 10.03
N HIS A 167 -21.48 -1.61 9.19
CA HIS A 167 -22.04 -2.32 8.03
C HIS A 167 -20.97 -2.71 7.02
N THR A 168 -20.02 -1.80 6.74
CA THR A 168 -18.89 -2.08 5.84
C THR A 168 -17.96 -3.13 6.42
N VAL A 169 -17.72 -3.11 7.73
CA VAL A 169 -16.90 -4.12 8.41
C VAL A 169 -17.54 -5.51 8.35
N LEU A 170 -18.87 -5.60 8.53
CA LEU A 170 -19.60 -6.86 8.37
C LEU A 170 -19.57 -7.36 6.92
N ALA A 171 -19.75 -6.48 5.96
CA ALA A 171 -19.61 -6.83 4.55
C ALA A 171 -18.17 -7.28 4.20
N PHE A 172 -17.18 -6.65 4.80
CA PHE A 172 -15.76 -7.06 4.64
C PHE A 172 -15.49 -8.45 5.22
N ALA A 173 -16.05 -8.76 6.39
CA ALA A 173 -15.95 -10.10 6.97
C ALA A 173 -16.54 -11.15 6.00
N LYS A 174 -17.68 -10.85 5.38
CA LYS A 174 -18.28 -11.73 4.37
C LYS A 174 -17.41 -11.89 3.14
N ALA A 175 -16.83 -10.80 2.63
CA ALA A 175 -15.91 -10.83 1.50
C ALA A 175 -14.65 -11.68 1.78
N LEU A 176 -14.14 -11.68 3.02
CA LEU A 176 -13.04 -12.55 3.44
C LEU A 176 -13.44 -14.04 3.49
N GLU A 177 -14.67 -14.36 3.89
CA GLU A 177 -15.21 -15.71 3.81
C GLU A 177 -15.31 -16.19 2.35
N GLU A 178 -15.81 -15.33 1.46
CA GLU A 178 -15.92 -15.62 0.02
C GLU A 178 -14.54 -15.82 -0.60
N LEU A 179 -13.55 -14.98 -0.28
CA LEU A 179 -12.16 -15.17 -0.70
C LEU A 179 -11.63 -16.55 -0.25
N LYS A 180 -11.91 -16.93 0.99
CA LYS A 180 -11.50 -18.25 1.51
C LYS A 180 -12.21 -19.39 0.79
N GLN A 181 -13.51 -19.27 0.52
CA GLN A 181 -14.32 -20.27 -0.21
C GLN A 181 -13.87 -20.42 -1.67
N GLU A 182 -13.43 -19.34 -2.31
CA GLU A 182 -12.85 -19.34 -3.65
C GLU A 182 -11.55 -20.16 -3.73
N GLY A 183 -10.87 -20.39 -2.61
CA GLY A 183 -9.57 -21.06 -2.51
C GLY A 183 -8.42 -20.11 -2.16
N GLY A 184 -8.76 -18.93 -1.62
CA GLY A 184 -7.81 -17.93 -1.13
C GLY A 184 -7.16 -17.08 -2.23
N ILE A 185 -6.10 -16.39 -1.86
CA ILE A 185 -5.40 -15.44 -2.74
C ILE A 185 -4.90 -16.11 -4.02
N GLN A 186 -4.40 -17.34 -3.93
CA GLN A 186 -3.87 -18.05 -5.10
C GLN A 186 -4.95 -18.36 -6.15
N ALA A 187 -6.15 -18.77 -5.71
CA ALA A 187 -7.26 -19.02 -6.63
C ALA A 187 -7.76 -17.72 -7.27
N ARG A 188 -7.88 -16.65 -6.47
CA ARG A 188 -8.23 -15.32 -6.97
C ARG A 188 -7.21 -14.77 -7.95
N HIS A 189 -5.94 -14.94 -7.68
CA HIS A 189 -4.86 -14.54 -8.58
C HIS A 189 -4.95 -15.26 -9.91
N ARG A 190 -5.13 -16.59 -9.92
CA ARG A 190 -5.35 -17.35 -11.16
C ARG A 190 -6.54 -16.82 -11.96
N ARG A 191 -7.69 -16.63 -11.33
CA ARG A 191 -8.87 -16.09 -12.00
C ARG A 191 -8.62 -14.72 -12.63
N TYR A 192 -7.93 -13.82 -11.93
CA TYR A 192 -7.58 -12.51 -12.48
C TYR A 192 -6.60 -12.61 -13.63
N THR A 193 -5.61 -13.49 -13.55
CA THR A 193 -4.62 -13.73 -14.61
C THR A 193 -5.31 -14.31 -15.86
N GLU A 194 -6.16 -15.31 -15.70
CA GLU A 194 -6.93 -15.92 -16.80
C GLU A 194 -7.86 -14.89 -17.47
N ASN A 195 -8.56 -14.07 -16.69
CA ASN A 195 -9.40 -13.01 -17.22
C ASN A 195 -8.58 -11.95 -17.98
N ASN A 196 -7.42 -11.57 -17.47
CA ASN A 196 -6.55 -10.62 -18.13
C ASN A 196 -5.99 -11.16 -19.44
N HIS A 197 -5.52 -12.41 -19.46
CA HIS A 197 -5.06 -13.07 -20.70
C HIS A 197 -6.17 -13.14 -21.74
N SER A 198 -7.36 -13.58 -21.34
CA SER A 198 -8.52 -13.64 -22.24
C SER A 198 -8.87 -12.24 -22.80
N LEU A 199 -8.82 -11.19 -21.97
CA LEU A 199 -9.05 -9.83 -22.41
C LEU A 199 -8.00 -9.37 -23.42
N ILE A 200 -6.72 -9.59 -23.13
CA ILE A 200 -5.61 -9.20 -24.02
C ILE A 200 -5.75 -9.91 -25.38
N GLU A 201 -6.02 -11.22 -25.39
CA GLU A 201 -6.19 -11.98 -26.63
C GLU A 201 -7.37 -11.45 -27.48
N GLN A 202 -8.50 -11.16 -26.84
CA GLN A 202 -9.68 -10.63 -27.54
C GLN A 202 -9.44 -9.22 -28.07
N MET A 203 -8.79 -8.36 -27.29
CA MET A 203 -8.44 -7.00 -27.72
C MET A 203 -7.46 -7.02 -28.90
N LYS A 204 -6.49 -7.95 -28.88
CA LYS A 204 -5.56 -8.12 -29.99
C LYS A 204 -6.26 -8.53 -31.28
N GLN A 205 -7.30 -9.40 -31.21
CA GLN A 205 -8.12 -9.76 -32.36
C GLN A 205 -8.89 -8.55 -32.94
N LEU A 206 -9.16 -7.54 -32.11
CA LEU A 206 -9.80 -6.27 -32.51
C LEU A 206 -8.80 -5.21 -32.98
N GLY A 207 -7.50 -5.53 -33.02
CA GLY A 207 -6.45 -4.64 -33.50
C GLY A 207 -5.87 -3.71 -32.42
N PHE A 208 -6.08 -4.01 -31.14
CA PHE A 208 -5.47 -3.27 -30.03
C PHE A 208 -4.33 -4.08 -29.43
N ASP A 209 -3.15 -3.49 -29.32
CA ASP A 209 -2.00 -4.09 -28.62
C ASP A 209 -1.87 -3.53 -27.20
N SER A 210 -1.43 -4.38 -26.26
CA SER A 210 -0.96 -3.94 -24.94
C SER A 210 0.47 -3.41 -25.06
N TYR A 211 0.80 -2.38 -24.34
CA TYR A 211 2.18 -1.90 -24.21
C TYR A 211 2.89 -2.57 -23.04
#